data_dd599b5a576dfc2610d403dbea8514bb
#
_entry.id   dd599b5a576dfc2610d403dbea8514bb
#
_cell.length_a   1.000
_cell.length_b   1.000
_cell.length_c   1.000
_cell.angle_alpha   90.00
_cell.angle_beta   90.00
_cell.angle_gamma   90.00
#
_symmetry.space_group_name_H-M   'P 1'
#
loop_
_entity.id
_entity.type
_entity.pdbx_description
1 polymer ?
#
loop_
_entity_poly.entity_id
_entity_poly.type
_entity_poly.pdbx_seq_one_letter_code
_entity_poly.pdbx_strand_id
1 'polypeptide(L)'
;MNHQPGSIEHAWLMLEKHWKIEPRNGGMSYTPGYSLIRFIFSPIIRALARVKATGSEHIPGSGATILAANHLSHVDPIIVIASSRRKVHYLAKDAHFKNFYLRMFMNLTGQIETRREEGGDDALASAADVLVADAALGIFPEGTRSKRTEEPYLLPGKTGIARLAASYPTANVVPIALVGTREMMAPQKDKLPKIWRSVGVNYGQKITWFDWLQSKDGGAMTPESIEQLAMLDDHEIKSAIAKLYRKFTDQL
;
A
#
# COMPACT_ATOMS: atom_id res chain seq x y z
N MET A 1 5.93 -18.15 15.65
CA MET A 1 4.51 -18.23 16.08
C MET A 1 4.10 -19.68 15.99
N ASN A 2 3.64 -20.30 17.10
CA ASN A 2 3.11 -21.66 17.04
C ASN A 2 1.69 -21.58 16.47
N HIS A 3 1.56 -21.84 15.19
CA HIS A 3 0.23 -21.94 14.56
C HIS A 3 -0.42 -23.27 14.96
N GLN A 4 -1.64 -23.20 15.51
CA GLN A 4 -2.37 -24.42 15.87
C GLN A 4 -2.70 -25.22 14.60
N PRO A 5 -2.49 -26.53 14.56
CA PRO A 5 -2.95 -27.39 13.47
C PRO A 5 -4.47 -27.18 13.24
N GLY A 6 -4.88 -27.08 11.97
CA GLY A 6 -6.27 -26.80 11.60
C GLY A 6 -6.67 -25.32 11.63
N SER A 7 -5.73 -24.38 11.89
CA SER A 7 -6.00 -22.97 11.72
C SER A 7 -5.77 -22.52 10.27
N ILE A 8 -6.39 -21.41 9.87
CA ILE A 8 -6.20 -20.86 8.52
C ILE A 8 -4.76 -20.41 8.28
N GLU A 9 -4.10 -19.94 9.33
CA GLU A 9 -2.69 -19.55 9.31
C GLU A 9 -1.80 -20.76 8.99
N HIS A 10 -2.05 -21.89 9.65
CA HIS A 10 -1.30 -23.12 9.41
C HIS A 10 -1.50 -23.63 7.98
N ALA A 11 -2.75 -23.72 7.53
CA ALA A 11 -3.09 -24.14 6.17
C ALA A 11 -2.45 -23.20 5.12
N TRP A 12 -2.48 -21.86 5.33
CA TRP A 12 -1.88 -20.90 4.41
C TRP A 12 -0.37 -21.06 4.30
N LEU A 13 0.33 -21.41 5.37
CA LEU A 13 1.77 -21.69 5.37
C LEU A 13 2.16 -22.89 4.48
N MET A 14 1.28 -23.88 4.29
CA MET A 14 1.54 -25.00 3.37
C MET A 14 1.76 -24.54 1.92
N LEU A 15 1.24 -23.34 1.57
CA LEU A 15 1.38 -22.72 0.26
C LEU A 15 2.51 -21.69 0.19
N GLU A 16 3.36 -21.56 1.23
CA GLU A 16 4.38 -20.50 1.38
C GLU A 16 5.24 -20.31 0.14
N LYS A 17 5.70 -21.40 -0.48
CA LYS A 17 6.53 -21.37 -1.69
C LYS A 17 5.90 -20.62 -2.88
N HIS A 18 4.58 -20.44 -2.88
CA HIS A 18 3.84 -19.82 -3.98
C HIS A 18 3.52 -18.34 -3.76
N TRP A 19 3.53 -17.85 -2.51
CA TRP A 19 3.14 -16.49 -2.20
C TRP A 19 4.22 -15.68 -1.47
N LYS A 20 5.26 -16.30 -0.92
CA LYS A 20 6.27 -15.62 -0.12
C LYS A 20 7.02 -14.55 -0.92
N ILE A 21 7.12 -13.37 -0.35
CA ILE A 21 7.94 -12.25 -0.83
C ILE A 21 8.98 -11.99 0.25
N GLU A 22 10.25 -12.25 -0.06
CA GLU A 22 11.33 -11.94 0.83
C GLU A 22 11.64 -10.45 0.83
N PRO A 23 11.90 -9.83 2.00
CA PRO A 23 12.34 -8.44 2.06
C PRO A 23 13.72 -8.29 1.42
N ARG A 24 13.97 -7.14 0.77
CA ARG A 24 15.23 -6.89 0.07
C ARG A 24 16.39 -6.68 1.01
N ASN A 25 16.19 -5.90 2.09
CA ASN A 25 17.22 -5.52 3.05
C ASN A 25 16.93 -6.01 4.48
N GLY A 26 15.83 -6.74 4.68
CA GLY A 26 15.41 -7.24 5.98
C GLY A 26 14.87 -6.16 6.93
N GLY A 27 14.52 -4.98 6.42
CA GLY A 27 13.92 -3.89 7.18
C GLY A 27 14.30 -2.50 6.70
N MET A 28 13.89 -1.49 7.46
CA MET A 28 14.09 -0.08 7.13
C MET A 28 15.13 0.59 8.03
N SER A 29 15.87 1.56 7.47
CA SER A 29 16.71 2.47 8.25
C SER A 29 15.88 3.40 9.14
N TYR A 30 16.42 3.75 10.31
CA TYR A 30 15.80 4.71 11.19
C TYR A 30 15.72 6.11 10.54
N THR A 31 14.54 6.75 10.63
CA THR A 31 14.27 8.06 10.00
C THR A 31 13.94 9.12 11.05
N PRO A 32 14.94 9.65 11.81
CA PRO A 32 14.68 10.57 12.91
C PRO A 32 14.04 11.89 12.46
N GLY A 33 14.46 12.41 11.32
CA GLY A 33 13.96 13.68 10.78
C GLY A 33 12.50 13.64 10.32
N TYR A 34 11.95 12.45 10.02
CA TYR A 34 10.61 12.34 9.47
C TYR A 34 9.52 12.87 10.41
N SER A 35 9.62 12.57 11.70
CA SER A 35 8.64 13.07 12.69
C SER A 35 8.60 14.58 12.75
N LEU A 36 9.77 15.23 12.74
CA LEU A 36 9.88 16.69 12.77
C LEU A 36 9.32 17.33 11.49
N ILE A 37 9.72 16.81 10.33
CA ILE A 37 9.22 17.28 9.03
C ILE A 37 7.68 17.15 8.98
N ARG A 38 7.16 15.99 9.38
CA ARG A 38 5.72 15.76 9.40
C ARG A 38 5.00 16.69 10.37
N PHE A 39 5.54 16.90 11.57
CA PHE A 39 4.96 17.79 12.57
C PHE A 39 4.84 19.23 12.07
N ILE A 40 5.87 19.75 11.38
CA ILE A 40 5.89 21.12 10.86
C ILE A 40 5.00 21.24 9.61
N PHE A 41 5.16 20.34 8.63
CA PHE A 41 4.54 20.52 7.31
C PHE A 41 3.12 19.97 7.20
N SER A 42 2.73 18.95 7.98
CA SER A 42 1.37 18.41 7.86
C SER A 42 0.27 19.42 8.15
N PRO A 43 0.31 20.25 9.19
CA PRO A 43 -0.73 21.26 9.41
C PRO A 43 -0.77 22.31 8.29
N ILE A 44 0.37 22.70 7.74
CA ILE A 44 0.45 23.64 6.62
C ILE A 44 -0.20 23.04 5.37
N ILE A 45 0.16 21.80 5.01
CA ILE A 45 -0.41 21.09 3.85
C ILE A 45 -1.92 20.92 4.03
N ARG A 46 -2.37 20.51 5.22
CA ARG A 46 -3.78 20.33 5.51
C ARG A 46 -4.57 21.65 5.38
N ALA A 47 -4.00 22.76 5.80
CA ALA A 47 -4.62 24.08 5.65
C ALA A 47 -4.67 24.51 4.18
N LEU A 48 -3.54 24.46 3.46
CA LEU A 48 -3.45 24.85 2.05
C LEU A 48 -4.34 24.02 1.12
N ALA A 49 -4.45 22.72 1.36
CA ALA A 49 -5.30 21.81 0.60
C ALA A 49 -6.70 21.64 1.21
N ARG A 50 -7.06 22.39 2.27
CA ARG A 50 -8.34 22.25 2.99
C ARG A 50 -8.73 20.79 3.19
N VAL A 51 -7.77 19.98 3.70
CA VAL A 51 -7.93 18.53 3.82
C VAL A 51 -9.03 18.18 4.81
N LYS A 52 -10.02 17.45 4.34
CA LYS A 52 -11.09 16.84 5.15
C LYS A 52 -10.81 15.33 5.23
N ALA A 53 -10.27 14.88 6.36
CA ALA A 53 -9.97 13.48 6.59
C ALA A 53 -11.01 12.84 7.51
N THR A 54 -11.55 11.68 7.12
CA THR A 54 -12.46 10.86 7.91
C THR A 54 -11.90 9.44 8.04
N GLY A 55 -12.26 8.72 9.10
CA GLY A 55 -11.84 7.35 9.30
C GLY A 55 -10.36 7.17 9.66
N SER A 56 -9.62 8.25 9.96
CA SER A 56 -8.18 8.15 10.29
C SER A 56 -7.89 7.32 11.55
N GLU A 57 -8.89 7.05 12.37
CA GLU A 57 -8.89 6.14 13.52
C GLU A 57 -8.75 4.66 13.10
N HIS A 58 -9.10 4.32 11.86
CA HIS A 58 -8.93 2.98 11.31
C HIS A 58 -7.45 2.62 11.04
N ILE A 59 -6.57 3.64 11.02
CA ILE A 59 -5.13 3.40 10.86
C ILE A 59 -4.55 2.92 12.19
N PRO A 60 -4.00 1.69 12.26
CA PRO A 60 -3.36 1.20 13.48
C PRO A 60 -2.19 2.10 13.89
N GLY A 61 -2.02 2.35 15.19
CA GLY A 61 -0.92 3.16 15.72
C GLY A 61 0.47 2.53 15.53
N SER A 62 0.53 1.20 15.44
CA SER A 62 1.75 0.39 15.26
C SER A 62 1.45 -0.87 14.44
N GLY A 63 2.50 -1.65 14.16
CA GLY A 63 2.42 -2.88 13.36
C GLY A 63 2.39 -2.63 11.86
N ALA A 64 2.72 -3.66 11.10
CA ALA A 64 2.73 -3.64 9.65
C ALA A 64 1.38 -3.19 9.08
N THR A 65 1.40 -2.17 8.22
CA THR A 65 0.17 -1.59 7.67
C THR A 65 0.38 -1.19 6.23
N ILE A 66 -0.58 -1.51 5.37
CA ILE A 66 -0.63 -1.11 3.96
C ILE A 66 -1.75 -0.08 3.81
N LEU A 67 -1.41 1.14 3.43
CA LEU A 67 -2.35 2.21 3.10
C LEU A 67 -2.56 2.23 1.59
N ALA A 68 -3.71 1.75 1.12
CA ALA A 68 -4.03 1.57 -0.29
C ALA A 68 -4.89 2.72 -0.80
N ALA A 69 -4.34 3.61 -1.62
CA ALA A 69 -5.04 4.78 -2.14
C ALA A 69 -5.15 4.76 -3.67
N ASN A 70 -6.17 5.42 -4.22
CA ASN A 70 -6.25 5.73 -5.64
C ASN A 70 -5.21 6.81 -6.03
N HIS A 71 -4.77 6.82 -7.31
CA HIS A 71 -3.67 7.68 -7.77
C HIS A 71 -4.04 8.59 -8.95
N LEU A 72 -4.49 9.78 -8.62
CA LEU A 72 -4.97 10.77 -9.60
C LEU A 72 -4.09 12.01 -9.71
N SER A 73 -3.13 12.20 -8.79
CA SER A 73 -2.35 13.44 -8.71
C SER A 73 -0.92 13.20 -8.22
N HIS A 74 -0.03 14.16 -8.49
CA HIS A 74 1.31 14.20 -7.89
C HIS A 74 1.28 14.48 -6.39
N VAL A 75 0.23 15.11 -5.89
CA VAL A 75 0.08 15.48 -4.47
C VAL A 75 -0.48 14.35 -3.60
N ASP A 76 -0.99 13.25 -4.20
CA ASP A 76 -1.63 12.16 -3.46
C ASP A 76 -0.78 11.64 -2.29
N PRO A 77 0.51 11.25 -2.46
CA PRO A 77 1.31 10.75 -1.35
C PRO A 77 1.50 11.80 -0.25
N ILE A 78 1.64 13.07 -0.64
CA ILE A 78 1.81 14.18 0.31
C ILE A 78 0.55 14.37 1.15
N ILE A 79 -0.63 14.29 0.52
CA ILE A 79 -1.93 14.41 1.20
C ILE A 79 -2.14 13.25 2.18
N VAL A 80 -1.82 12.00 1.78
CA VAL A 80 -1.92 10.85 2.68
C VAL A 80 -0.95 10.99 3.85
N ILE A 81 0.32 11.37 3.62
CA ILE A 81 1.31 11.61 4.69
C ILE A 81 0.81 12.69 5.66
N ALA A 82 0.25 13.78 5.15
CA ALA A 82 -0.21 14.89 5.97
C ALA A 82 -1.48 14.57 6.77
N SER A 83 -2.34 13.68 6.28
CA SER A 83 -3.62 13.33 6.91
C SER A 83 -3.57 12.06 7.76
N SER A 84 -2.59 11.17 7.54
CA SER A 84 -2.42 9.95 8.34
C SER A 84 -1.97 10.25 9.77
N ARG A 85 -2.25 9.32 10.71
CA ARG A 85 -1.83 9.45 12.11
C ARG A 85 -0.40 8.97 12.39
N ARG A 86 0.24 8.30 11.42
CA ARG A 86 1.59 7.73 11.56
C ARG A 86 2.46 8.02 10.33
N LYS A 87 3.75 7.73 10.43
CA LYS A 87 4.68 7.83 9.30
C LYS A 87 4.26 6.86 8.20
N VAL A 88 4.27 7.32 6.95
CA VAL A 88 3.93 6.51 5.78
C VAL A 88 5.09 6.55 4.81
N HIS A 89 5.54 5.39 4.38
CA HIS A 89 6.67 5.21 3.49
C HIS A 89 6.16 4.78 2.11
N TYR A 90 6.59 5.48 1.07
CA TYR A 90 6.22 5.20 -0.30
C TYR A 90 7.42 4.70 -1.10
N LEU A 91 7.14 3.86 -2.08
CA LEU A 91 8.12 3.50 -3.11
C LEU A 91 8.23 4.65 -4.10
N ALA A 92 9.40 5.22 -4.22
CA ALA A 92 9.69 6.35 -5.12
C ALA A 92 10.67 5.92 -6.22
N LYS A 93 10.50 6.49 -7.43
CA LYS A 93 11.37 6.20 -8.55
C LYS A 93 12.81 6.67 -8.25
N ASP A 94 13.80 5.91 -8.73
CA ASP A 94 15.22 6.21 -8.74
C ASP A 94 15.54 7.64 -9.26
N ALA A 95 14.80 8.12 -10.26
CA ALA A 95 14.95 9.47 -10.80
C ALA A 95 14.83 10.57 -9.73
N HIS A 96 14.05 10.36 -8.67
CA HIS A 96 13.93 11.31 -7.56
C HIS A 96 15.16 11.32 -6.65
N PHE A 97 15.98 10.27 -6.68
CA PHE A 97 17.21 10.15 -5.89
C PHE A 97 18.46 10.68 -6.64
N LYS A 98 18.33 11.03 -7.92
CA LYS A 98 19.45 11.61 -8.72
C LYS A 98 19.77 13.05 -8.32
N ASN A 99 18.77 13.83 -7.88
CA ASN A 99 19.00 15.18 -7.36
C ASN A 99 19.42 15.13 -5.90
N PHE A 100 20.52 15.78 -5.52
CA PHE A 100 21.11 15.75 -4.17
C PHE A 100 20.09 16.18 -3.08
N TYR A 101 19.41 17.31 -3.27
CA TYR A 101 18.48 17.86 -2.29
C TYR A 101 17.24 16.96 -2.14
N LEU A 102 16.73 16.47 -3.26
CA LEU A 102 15.57 15.59 -3.27
C LEU A 102 15.91 14.23 -2.66
N ARG A 103 17.10 13.68 -2.93
CA ARG A 103 17.61 12.47 -2.30
C ARG A 103 17.74 12.63 -0.79
N MET A 104 18.32 13.77 -0.33
CA MET A 104 18.42 14.06 1.11
C MET A 104 17.03 14.10 1.76
N PHE A 105 16.07 14.78 1.14
CA PHE A 105 14.68 14.82 1.62
C PHE A 105 14.01 13.44 1.65
N MET A 106 14.15 12.66 0.57
CA MET A 106 13.60 11.29 0.48
C MET A 106 14.19 10.39 1.56
N ASN A 107 15.50 10.44 1.79
CA ASN A 107 16.16 9.66 2.85
C ASN A 107 15.72 10.11 4.25
N LEU A 108 15.61 11.41 4.52
CA LEU A 108 15.13 11.94 5.80
C LEU A 108 13.68 11.53 6.11
N THR A 109 12.86 11.38 5.08
CA THR A 109 11.46 10.95 5.18
C THR A 109 11.28 9.44 4.99
N GLY A 110 12.37 8.67 4.81
CA GLY A 110 12.34 7.22 4.66
C GLY A 110 11.52 6.76 3.46
N GLN A 111 11.55 7.51 2.36
CA GLN A 111 11.00 7.05 1.10
C GLN A 111 11.96 6.04 0.48
N ILE A 112 11.42 4.98 -0.12
CA ILE A 112 12.21 3.84 -0.57
C ILE A 112 12.47 3.96 -2.07
N GLU A 113 13.74 3.92 -2.43
CA GLU A 113 14.15 3.90 -3.83
C GLU A 113 13.76 2.58 -4.49
N THR A 114 13.08 2.65 -5.62
CA THR A 114 12.81 1.47 -6.45
C THR A 114 13.34 1.66 -7.85
N ARG A 115 14.04 0.64 -8.35
CA ARG A 115 14.52 0.56 -9.71
C ARG A 115 13.48 -0.17 -10.54
N ARG A 116 12.65 0.58 -11.26
CA ARG A 116 11.58 -0.02 -12.08
C ARG A 116 12.11 -0.88 -13.22
N GLU A 117 13.36 -0.74 -13.57
CA GLU A 117 14.04 -1.53 -14.61
C GLU A 117 14.33 -2.96 -14.13
N GLU A 118 14.44 -3.18 -12.82
CA GLU A 118 14.66 -4.49 -12.20
C GLU A 118 13.37 -5.32 -12.06
N GLY A 119 12.20 -4.77 -12.42
CA GLY A 119 10.92 -5.47 -12.46
C GLY A 119 10.00 -5.23 -11.25
N GLY A 120 8.80 -5.82 -11.32
CA GLY A 120 7.78 -5.65 -10.28
C GLY A 120 8.11 -6.37 -8.97
N ASP A 121 8.89 -7.44 -9.03
CA ASP A 121 9.23 -8.25 -7.84
C ASP A 121 10.24 -7.53 -6.95
N ASP A 122 11.19 -6.77 -7.50
CA ASP A 122 12.11 -5.93 -6.72
C ASP A 122 11.35 -4.83 -5.94
N ALA A 123 10.35 -4.23 -6.58
CA ALA A 123 9.49 -3.25 -5.90
C ALA A 123 8.70 -3.88 -4.75
N LEU A 124 8.22 -5.12 -4.90
CA LEU A 124 7.53 -5.84 -3.84
C LEU A 124 8.47 -6.24 -2.71
N ALA A 125 9.70 -6.67 -3.03
CA ALA A 125 10.72 -6.97 -2.03
C ALA A 125 11.12 -5.72 -1.22
N SER A 126 11.22 -4.55 -1.88
CA SER A 126 11.46 -3.28 -1.20
C SER A 126 10.26 -2.80 -0.36
N ALA A 127 9.03 -3.11 -0.79
CA ALA A 127 7.82 -2.86 -0.01
C ALA A 127 7.76 -3.76 1.24
N ALA A 128 8.25 -5.00 1.12
CA ALA A 128 8.33 -5.96 2.22
C ALA A 128 9.25 -5.46 3.35
N ASP A 129 10.34 -4.73 3.04
CA ASP A 129 11.20 -4.10 4.06
C ASP A 129 10.42 -3.19 5.01
N VAL A 130 9.40 -2.47 4.50
CA VAL A 130 8.52 -1.61 5.32
C VAL A 130 7.68 -2.44 6.28
N LEU A 131 7.11 -3.54 5.78
CA LEU A 131 6.21 -4.38 6.57
C LEU A 131 6.97 -5.16 7.65
N VAL A 132 8.15 -5.66 7.34
CA VAL A 132 9.04 -6.33 8.34
C VAL A 132 9.47 -5.36 9.44
N ALA A 133 9.60 -4.08 9.14
CA ALA A 133 9.93 -3.04 10.12
C ALA A 133 8.70 -2.54 10.92
N ASP A 134 7.57 -3.23 10.87
CA ASP A 134 6.31 -2.81 11.52
C ASP A 134 5.88 -1.38 11.17
N ALA A 135 6.24 -0.91 9.98
CA ALA A 135 5.94 0.43 9.51
C ALA A 135 4.70 0.47 8.59
N ALA A 136 4.27 1.68 8.21
CA ALA A 136 3.17 1.86 7.28
C ALA A 136 3.69 2.11 5.87
N LEU A 137 3.33 1.24 4.95
CA LEU A 137 3.55 1.35 3.52
C LEU A 137 2.39 2.08 2.87
N GLY A 138 2.64 3.14 2.13
CA GLY A 138 1.68 3.73 1.21
C GLY A 138 1.83 3.10 -0.18
N ILE A 139 0.75 2.62 -0.74
CA ILE A 139 0.73 2.02 -2.07
C ILE A 139 -0.44 2.56 -2.90
N PHE A 140 -0.18 2.73 -4.18
CA PHE A 140 -1.22 3.00 -5.17
C PHE A 140 -1.39 1.75 -6.03
N PRO A 141 -2.47 0.97 -5.85
CA PRO A 141 -2.66 -0.30 -6.56
C PRO A 141 -2.62 -0.16 -8.08
N GLU A 142 -3.00 0.99 -8.61
CA GLU A 142 -2.92 1.32 -10.05
C GLU A 142 -1.49 1.28 -10.59
N GLY A 143 -0.48 1.45 -9.74
CA GLY A 143 0.95 1.43 -10.06
C GLY A 143 1.42 2.65 -10.86
N THR A 144 0.53 3.51 -11.30
CA THR A 144 0.83 4.76 -12.00
C THR A 144 -0.32 5.74 -11.83
N ARG A 145 -0.05 7.04 -11.98
CA ARG A 145 -1.10 8.06 -11.99
C ARG A 145 -1.94 7.94 -13.26
N SER A 146 -3.25 8.03 -13.08
CA SER A 146 -4.15 8.05 -14.22
C SER A 146 -3.92 9.31 -15.07
N LYS A 147 -3.72 9.08 -16.37
CA LYS A 147 -3.60 10.13 -17.38
C LYS A 147 -4.90 10.30 -18.19
N ARG A 148 -5.96 9.60 -17.82
CA ARG A 148 -7.26 9.72 -18.50
C ARG A 148 -7.78 11.15 -18.40
N THR A 149 -8.32 11.65 -19.48
CA THR A 149 -8.92 12.98 -19.58
C THR A 149 -10.40 13.00 -19.24
N GLU A 150 -11.03 11.82 -19.34
CA GLU A 150 -12.45 11.58 -19.13
C GLU A 150 -12.70 10.55 -18.03
N GLU A 151 -13.87 10.57 -17.44
CA GLU A 151 -14.31 9.59 -16.44
C GLU A 151 -14.57 8.20 -17.09
N PRO A 152 -14.37 7.13 -16.33
CA PRO A 152 -13.82 7.08 -14.98
C PRO A 152 -12.31 7.32 -14.99
N TYR A 153 -11.83 8.20 -14.14
CA TYR A 153 -10.39 8.52 -14.05
C TYR A 153 -9.54 7.40 -13.44
N LEU A 154 -10.14 6.53 -12.64
CA LEU A 154 -9.45 5.42 -11.96
C LEU A 154 -8.95 4.39 -12.97
N LEU A 155 -7.78 3.84 -12.70
CA LEU A 155 -7.22 2.70 -13.42
C LEU A 155 -7.45 1.41 -12.63
N PRO A 156 -7.54 0.25 -13.32
CA PRO A 156 -7.60 -1.04 -12.63
C PRO A 156 -6.40 -1.24 -11.73
N GLY A 157 -6.64 -1.74 -10.52
CA GLY A 157 -5.57 -2.08 -9.58
C GLY A 157 -4.76 -3.28 -10.07
N LYS A 158 -3.45 -3.27 -9.82
CA LYS A 158 -2.54 -4.40 -10.01
C LYS A 158 -2.51 -5.26 -8.77
N THR A 159 -2.32 -6.56 -8.93
CA THR A 159 -2.35 -7.54 -7.84
C THR A 159 -1.17 -7.49 -6.87
N GLY A 160 -0.22 -6.58 -7.07
CA GLY A 160 0.93 -6.42 -6.17
C GLY A 160 0.55 -6.17 -4.71
N ILE A 161 -0.54 -5.43 -4.48
CA ILE A 161 -1.06 -5.19 -3.13
C ILE A 161 -1.57 -6.49 -2.48
N ALA A 162 -2.29 -7.32 -3.23
CA ALA A 162 -2.78 -8.60 -2.75
C ALA A 162 -1.63 -9.58 -2.48
N ARG A 163 -0.59 -9.58 -3.32
CA ARG A 163 0.63 -10.37 -3.12
C ARG A 163 1.33 -9.99 -1.82
N LEU A 164 1.46 -8.69 -1.53
CA LEU A 164 2.01 -8.21 -0.26
C LEU A 164 1.14 -8.58 0.94
N ALA A 165 -0.17 -8.38 0.85
CA ALA A 165 -1.09 -8.75 1.91
C ALA A 165 -1.06 -10.25 2.22
N ALA A 166 -1.00 -11.10 1.19
CA ALA A 166 -0.91 -12.55 1.32
C ALA A 166 0.42 -13.03 1.91
N SER A 167 1.51 -12.32 1.61
CA SER A 167 2.86 -12.62 2.12
C SER A 167 3.07 -12.13 3.55
N TYR A 168 2.35 -11.07 3.94
CA TYR A 168 2.32 -10.51 5.30
C TYR A 168 0.89 -10.53 5.84
N PRO A 169 0.31 -11.72 6.07
CA PRO A 169 -1.14 -11.89 6.20
C PRO A 169 -1.74 -11.28 7.45
N THR A 170 -0.94 -10.93 8.44
CA THR A 170 -1.33 -10.19 9.64
C THR A 170 -1.20 -8.67 9.50
N ALA A 171 -0.60 -8.19 8.41
CA ALA A 171 -0.53 -6.77 8.13
C ALA A 171 -1.92 -6.18 7.88
N ASN A 172 -2.19 -5.02 8.47
CA ASN A 172 -3.46 -4.34 8.25
C ASN A 172 -3.47 -3.64 6.89
N VAL A 173 -4.47 -3.88 6.07
CA VAL A 173 -4.73 -3.16 4.83
C VAL A 173 -5.85 -2.16 5.08
N VAL A 174 -5.59 -0.87 4.83
CA VAL A 174 -6.56 0.22 5.00
C VAL A 174 -6.79 0.84 3.62
N PRO A 175 -7.97 0.67 3.02
CA PRO A 175 -8.30 1.33 1.76
C PRO A 175 -8.50 2.84 2.00
N ILE A 176 -8.07 3.66 1.04
CA ILE A 176 -8.17 5.12 1.12
C ILE A 176 -8.76 5.66 -0.18
N ALA A 177 -9.84 6.41 -0.08
CA ALA A 177 -10.38 7.18 -1.19
C ALA A 177 -9.90 8.63 -1.12
N LEU A 178 -9.17 9.07 -2.15
CA LEU A 178 -8.74 10.45 -2.36
C LEU A 178 -9.67 11.12 -3.37
N VAL A 179 -10.24 12.26 -2.99
CA VAL A 179 -11.17 13.04 -3.81
C VAL A 179 -10.68 14.48 -3.88
N GLY A 180 -10.71 15.10 -5.07
CA GLY A 180 -10.30 16.50 -5.25
C GLY A 180 -8.80 16.72 -5.48
N THR A 181 -7.97 15.69 -5.40
CA THR A 181 -6.52 15.83 -5.66
C THR A 181 -6.19 16.09 -7.13
N ARG A 182 -7.01 15.56 -8.05
CA ARG A 182 -6.90 15.82 -9.49
C ARG A 182 -7.21 17.28 -9.83
N GLU A 183 -8.23 17.86 -9.22
CA GLU A 183 -8.61 19.26 -9.36
C GLU A 183 -7.55 20.19 -8.76
N MET A 184 -6.85 19.72 -7.73
CA MET A 184 -5.73 20.42 -7.13
C MET A 184 -4.50 20.41 -8.02
N MET A 185 -4.16 19.26 -8.63
CA MET A 185 -3.00 19.14 -9.51
C MET A 185 -3.19 18.00 -10.51
N ALA A 186 -3.81 18.29 -11.65
CA ALA A 186 -4.05 17.30 -12.70
C ALA A 186 -2.73 16.83 -13.33
N PRO A 187 -2.52 15.51 -13.53
CA PRO A 187 -1.37 14.98 -14.24
C PRO A 187 -1.29 15.57 -15.65
N GLN A 188 -0.08 15.90 -16.11
CA GLN A 188 0.20 16.47 -17.45
C GLN A 188 -0.31 17.90 -17.71
N LYS A 189 -1.24 18.42 -16.93
CA LYS A 189 -1.82 19.75 -17.14
C LYS A 189 -1.19 20.80 -16.22
N ASP A 190 -1.09 20.48 -14.94
CA ASP A 190 -0.68 21.43 -13.92
C ASP A 190 0.79 21.21 -13.51
N LYS A 191 1.60 22.28 -13.53
CA LYS A 191 2.99 22.24 -13.04
C LYS A 191 3.10 22.49 -11.54
N LEU A 192 2.13 23.21 -10.97
CA LEU A 192 2.06 23.55 -9.53
C LEU A 192 0.67 23.23 -9.00
N PRO A 193 0.55 22.89 -7.70
CA PRO A 193 -0.74 22.64 -7.08
C PRO A 193 -1.55 23.94 -6.96
N LYS A 194 -2.83 23.87 -7.25
CA LYS A 194 -3.81 24.93 -7.01
C LYS A 194 -4.21 24.88 -5.54
N ILE A 195 -3.58 25.71 -4.72
CA ILE A 195 -3.89 25.83 -3.30
C ILE A 195 -5.34 26.26 -3.06
N TRP A 196 -5.86 26.02 -1.85
CA TRP A 196 -7.24 26.32 -1.44
C TRP A 196 -8.33 25.45 -2.11
N ARG A 197 -7.94 24.43 -2.87
CA ARG A 197 -8.87 23.38 -3.30
C ARG A 197 -9.13 22.42 -2.14
N SER A 198 -10.40 22.04 -1.96
CA SER A 198 -10.74 21.07 -0.91
C SER A 198 -10.42 19.66 -1.37
N VAL A 199 -9.70 18.92 -0.50
CA VAL A 199 -9.35 17.53 -0.72
C VAL A 199 -9.99 16.67 0.36
N GLY A 200 -10.77 15.66 -0.05
CA GLY A 200 -11.30 14.61 0.80
C GLY A 200 -10.34 13.44 0.92
N VAL A 201 -10.18 12.91 2.14
CA VAL A 201 -9.42 11.68 2.40
C VAL A 201 -10.28 10.78 3.29
N ASN A 202 -10.77 9.67 2.73
CA ASN A 202 -11.62 8.75 3.47
C ASN A 202 -10.86 7.43 3.69
N TYR A 203 -10.55 7.14 4.95
CA TYR A 203 -9.92 5.89 5.37
C TYR A 203 -11.00 4.87 5.68
N GLY A 204 -11.04 3.77 4.91
CA GLY A 204 -11.94 2.65 5.14
C GLY A 204 -11.53 1.80 6.33
N GLN A 205 -12.38 0.83 6.67
CA GLN A 205 -12.07 -0.14 7.72
C GLN A 205 -10.84 -0.95 7.34
N LYS A 206 -9.99 -1.19 8.34
CA LYS A 206 -8.83 -2.06 8.16
C LYS A 206 -9.28 -3.52 8.03
N ILE A 207 -8.57 -4.27 7.21
CA ILE A 207 -8.74 -5.71 7.06
C ILE A 207 -7.37 -6.38 6.98
N THR A 208 -7.21 -7.58 7.53
CA THR A 208 -6.04 -8.41 7.29
C THR A 208 -6.31 -9.39 6.15
N TRP A 209 -5.25 -9.97 5.57
CA TRP A 209 -5.42 -11.03 4.57
C TRP A 209 -6.19 -12.23 5.13
N PHE A 210 -5.91 -12.65 6.37
CA PHE A 210 -6.60 -13.78 6.98
C PHE A 210 -8.08 -13.49 7.25
N ASP A 211 -8.42 -12.30 7.76
CA ASP A 211 -9.83 -11.92 7.97
C ASP A 211 -10.59 -11.91 6.63
N TRP A 212 -9.96 -11.36 5.58
CA TRP A 212 -10.53 -11.34 4.23
C TRP A 212 -10.66 -12.74 3.64
N LEU A 213 -9.62 -13.57 3.82
CA LEU A 213 -9.58 -14.93 3.26
C LEU A 213 -10.73 -15.79 3.79
N GLN A 214 -11.11 -15.62 5.06
CA GLN A 214 -12.20 -16.34 5.70
C GLN A 214 -13.58 -15.71 5.46
N SER A 215 -13.63 -14.42 5.12
CA SER A 215 -14.90 -13.71 4.97
C SER A 215 -15.71 -14.25 3.79
N LYS A 216 -17.04 -14.32 3.92
CA LYS A 216 -17.96 -14.81 2.87
C LYS A 216 -17.88 -13.98 1.60
N ASP A 217 -17.77 -12.67 1.75
CA ASP A 217 -17.69 -11.73 0.64
C ASP A 217 -16.28 -11.66 0.06
N GLY A 218 -15.26 -12.03 0.85
CA GLY A 218 -13.85 -12.10 0.47
C GLY A 218 -13.45 -13.45 -0.12
N GLY A 219 -12.42 -14.07 0.45
CA GLY A 219 -11.86 -15.34 -0.02
C GLY A 219 -12.82 -16.53 0.08
N ALA A 220 -13.69 -16.53 1.10
CA ALA A 220 -14.57 -17.63 1.46
C ALA A 220 -13.83 -18.98 1.62
N MET A 221 -12.58 -18.91 2.12
CA MET A 221 -11.71 -20.08 2.29
C MET A 221 -11.81 -20.60 3.73
N THR A 222 -11.76 -21.93 3.88
CA THR A 222 -11.61 -22.59 5.15
C THR A 222 -10.23 -23.26 5.22
N PRO A 223 -9.73 -23.64 6.41
CA PRO A 223 -8.48 -24.39 6.52
C PRO A 223 -8.47 -25.62 5.63
N GLU A 224 -9.56 -26.42 5.63
CA GLU A 224 -9.67 -27.65 4.85
C GLU A 224 -9.62 -27.37 3.34
N SER A 225 -10.22 -26.27 2.88
CA SER A 225 -10.17 -25.90 1.44
C SER A 225 -8.77 -25.49 1.01
N ILE A 226 -7.99 -24.85 1.89
CA ILE A 226 -6.61 -24.49 1.63
C ILE A 226 -5.70 -25.75 1.66
N GLU A 227 -5.94 -26.67 2.60
CA GLU A 227 -5.22 -27.95 2.64
C GLU A 227 -5.48 -28.76 1.36
N GLN A 228 -6.73 -28.82 0.89
CA GLN A 228 -7.06 -29.44 -0.39
C GLN A 228 -6.35 -28.78 -1.57
N LEU A 229 -6.33 -27.44 -1.58
CA LEU A 229 -5.59 -26.68 -2.58
C LEU A 229 -4.10 -27.03 -2.57
N ALA A 230 -3.49 -27.22 -1.40
CA ALA A 230 -2.08 -27.57 -1.26
C ALA A 230 -1.71 -28.98 -1.80
N MET A 231 -2.71 -29.83 -2.04
CA MET A 231 -2.54 -31.17 -2.64
C MET A 231 -2.55 -31.15 -4.17
N LEU A 232 -2.92 -30.03 -4.78
CA LEU A 232 -2.99 -29.86 -6.24
C LEU A 232 -1.58 -29.65 -6.83
N ASP A 233 -1.51 -29.65 -8.16
CA ASP A 233 -0.25 -29.33 -8.84
C ASP A 233 0.11 -27.84 -8.75
N ASP A 234 1.39 -27.53 -9.00
CA ASP A 234 1.92 -26.15 -8.90
C ASP A 234 1.18 -25.14 -9.82
N HIS A 235 0.68 -25.59 -10.96
CA HIS A 235 -0.05 -24.73 -11.89
C HIS A 235 -1.43 -24.40 -11.37
N GLU A 236 -2.14 -25.39 -10.85
CA GLU A 236 -3.48 -25.21 -10.26
C GLU A 236 -3.42 -24.32 -9.01
N ILE A 237 -2.42 -24.55 -8.13
CA ILE A 237 -2.19 -23.71 -6.95
C ILE A 237 -1.95 -22.24 -7.36
N LYS A 238 -1.04 -21.99 -8.31
CA LYS A 238 -0.75 -20.63 -8.80
C LYS A 238 -1.98 -19.98 -9.40
N SER A 239 -2.77 -20.72 -10.16
CA SER A 239 -4.03 -20.23 -10.76
C SER A 239 -5.05 -19.84 -9.70
N ALA A 240 -5.25 -20.67 -8.68
CA ALA A 240 -6.17 -20.41 -7.57
C ALA A 240 -5.73 -19.17 -6.76
N ILE A 241 -4.45 -19.08 -6.40
CA ILE A 241 -3.89 -17.93 -5.68
C ILE A 241 -4.02 -16.64 -6.51
N ALA A 242 -3.78 -16.70 -7.81
CA ALA A 242 -3.95 -15.55 -8.71
C ALA A 242 -5.40 -15.02 -8.74
N LYS A 243 -6.39 -15.92 -8.68
CA LYS A 243 -7.82 -15.55 -8.58
C LYS A 243 -8.11 -14.85 -7.25
N LEU A 244 -7.56 -15.34 -6.14
CA LEU A 244 -7.67 -14.69 -4.83
C LEU A 244 -7.04 -13.29 -4.86
N TYR A 245 -5.84 -13.14 -5.42
CA TYR A 245 -5.20 -11.84 -5.58
C TYR A 245 -6.05 -10.85 -6.39
N ARG A 246 -6.64 -11.33 -7.48
CA ARG A 246 -7.50 -10.47 -8.31
C ARG A 246 -8.73 -10.03 -7.53
N LYS A 247 -9.43 -10.98 -6.88
CA LYS A 247 -10.63 -10.69 -6.09
C LYS A 247 -10.34 -9.70 -4.95
N PHE A 248 -9.25 -9.90 -4.19
CA PHE A 248 -8.84 -8.97 -3.13
C PHE A 248 -8.59 -7.57 -3.68
N THR A 249 -7.86 -7.48 -4.78
CA THR A 249 -7.52 -6.18 -5.39
C THR A 249 -8.75 -5.45 -5.92
N ASP A 250 -9.73 -6.17 -6.46
CA ASP A 250 -10.95 -5.59 -7.03
C ASP A 250 -11.94 -5.11 -5.95
N GLN A 251 -11.78 -5.57 -4.71
CA GLN A 251 -12.60 -5.19 -3.56
C GLN A 251 -12.04 -4.01 -2.75
N LEU A 252 -10.77 -3.63 -3.02
CA LEU A 252 -10.14 -2.47 -2.39
C LEU A 252 -10.51 -1.17 -3.09
#